data_8e61ad466f7bc82d92fc6a7ddd9a7f8c
#
_entry.id   8e61ad466f7bc82d92fc6a7ddd9a7f8c
#
_cell.length_a   1.000
_cell.length_b   1.000
_cell.length_c   1.000
_cell.angle_alpha   90.00
_cell.angle_beta   90.00
_cell.angle_gamma   90.00
#
_symmetry.space_group_name_H-M   'P 1'
#
loop_
_entity.id
_entity.type
_entity.pdbx_description
1 polymer ?
#
loop_
_entity_poly.entity_id
_entity_poly.type
_entity_poly.pdbx_seq_one_letter_code
_entity_poly.pdbx_strand_id
1 'polypeptide(L)'
;MKNVLQTLLAISLLLLGSAKGFASIPISDEVHRGYQLVQDWDIASAEKLSEQLLKEYPESGDAHFLQARIEFMKGNYERSWKILRHIGDSFKEVKAFKKHVDATRRASKNFISKESAHFIFRFEEGPDEILIHYAEEALEKSYQVLGKILNYYP
;
A
#
# COMPACT_ATOMS: atom_id res chain seq x y z
N MET A 1 42.46 41.28 -24.85
CA MET A 1 42.35 39.81 -24.62
C MET A 1 42.35 39.42 -23.15
N LYS A 2 42.87 40.20 -22.19
CA LYS A 2 42.86 39.86 -20.75
C LYS A 2 41.46 39.95 -20.07
N ASN A 3 40.57 40.83 -20.54
CA ASN A 3 39.27 41.09 -19.88
C ASN A 3 38.18 40.04 -20.24
N VAL A 4 38.32 39.35 -21.36
CA VAL A 4 37.34 38.29 -21.78
C VAL A 4 37.56 37.01 -20.98
N LEU A 5 38.80 36.73 -20.55
CA LEU A 5 39.12 35.54 -19.76
C LEU A 5 38.64 35.65 -18.32
N GLN A 6 38.64 36.86 -17.76
CA GLN A 6 38.15 37.11 -16.39
C GLN A 6 36.62 37.05 -16.29
N THR A 7 35.90 37.50 -17.34
CA THR A 7 34.44 37.41 -17.38
C THR A 7 33.94 35.96 -17.54
N LEU A 8 34.65 35.12 -18.29
CA LEU A 8 34.30 33.68 -18.44
C LEU A 8 34.55 32.91 -17.13
N LEU A 9 35.58 33.30 -16.33
CA LEU A 9 35.83 32.63 -15.05
C LEU A 9 34.79 33.00 -13.99
N ALA A 10 34.26 34.25 -14.03
CA ALA A 10 33.21 34.69 -13.09
C ALA A 10 31.84 34.03 -13.38
N ILE A 11 31.52 33.75 -14.62
CA ILE A 11 30.26 33.07 -15.02
C ILE A 11 30.31 31.59 -14.67
N SER A 12 31.47 30.94 -14.73
CA SER A 12 31.64 29.53 -14.34
C SER A 12 31.47 29.29 -12.84
N LEU A 13 31.74 30.29 -11.99
CA LEU A 13 31.63 30.18 -10.53
C LEU A 13 30.20 30.43 -10.00
N LEU A 14 29.33 31.06 -10.81
CA LEU A 14 27.93 31.33 -10.45
C LEU A 14 26.97 30.14 -10.73
N LEU A 15 27.41 29.11 -11.46
CA LEU A 15 26.65 27.88 -11.73
C LEU A 15 26.86 26.78 -10.67
N LEU A 16 27.73 27.02 -9.67
CA LEU A 16 27.87 26.14 -8.48
C LEU A 16 26.91 26.52 -7.35
N GLY A 17 25.78 27.17 -7.70
CA GLY A 17 24.73 27.55 -6.78
C GLY A 17 23.90 26.33 -6.36
N SER A 18 24.17 25.91 -5.13
CA SER A 18 23.21 25.27 -4.21
C SER A 18 22.40 24.12 -4.77
N ALA A 19 23.05 23.00 -5.03
CA ALA A 19 22.41 21.73 -4.77
C ALA A 19 22.22 21.65 -3.24
N LYS A 20 21.07 22.16 -2.74
CA LYS A 20 20.56 21.75 -1.43
C LYS A 20 20.39 20.24 -1.59
N GLY A 21 21.36 19.49 -1.09
CA GLY A 21 21.25 18.06 -0.97
C GLY A 21 20.03 17.80 -0.08
N PHE A 22 18.89 17.52 -0.69
CA PHE A 22 17.86 16.76 -0.03
C PHE A 22 18.57 15.46 0.32
N ALA A 23 18.88 15.26 1.60
CA ALA A 23 19.25 13.94 2.08
C ALA A 23 18.08 13.03 1.71
N SER A 24 18.27 12.25 0.64
CA SER A 24 17.27 11.25 0.24
C SER A 24 17.23 10.24 1.38
N ILE A 25 16.10 10.14 2.03
CA ILE A 25 15.86 9.08 3.03
C ILE A 25 16.09 7.76 2.29
N PRO A 26 16.88 6.83 2.85
CA PRO A 26 17.08 5.53 2.22
C PRO A 26 15.73 4.85 1.94
N ILE A 27 15.57 4.25 0.78
CA ILE A 27 14.32 3.55 0.41
C ILE A 27 13.89 2.53 1.47
N SER A 28 14.84 1.90 2.16
CA SER A 28 14.61 0.96 3.27
C SER A 28 13.80 1.59 4.40
N ASP A 29 14.08 2.85 4.76
CA ASP A 29 13.40 3.54 5.86
C ASP A 29 11.97 3.90 5.47
N GLU A 30 11.75 4.34 4.23
CA GLU A 30 10.42 4.63 3.71
C GLU A 30 9.58 3.36 3.55
N VAL A 31 10.16 2.25 3.10
CA VAL A 31 9.48 0.94 3.05
C VAL A 31 9.13 0.47 4.46
N HIS A 32 10.04 0.61 5.43
CA HIS A 32 9.76 0.26 6.82
C HIS A 32 8.61 1.10 7.40
N ARG A 33 8.60 2.40 7.13
CA ARG A 33 7.50 3.30 7.49
C ARG A 33 6.17 2.84 6.85
N GLY A 34 6.21 2.40 5.58
CA GLY A 34 5.04 1.83 4.91
C GLY A 34 4.50 0.58 5.63
N TYR A 35 5.38 -0.29 6.11
CA TYR A 35 4.97 -1.46 6.90
C TYR A 35 4.38 -1.07 8.26
N GLN A 36 4.87 -0.03 8.91
CA GLN A 36 4.29 0.49 10.14
C GLN A 36 2.87 1.01 9.89
N LEU A 37 2.66 1.80 8.84
CA LEU A 37 1.31 2.27 8.45
C LEU A 37 0.34 1.11 8.21
N VAL A 38 0.78 0.03 7.56
CA VAL A 38 -0.03 -1.18 7.38
C VAL A 38 -0.36 -1.84 8.72
N GLN A 39 0.60 -1.91 9.66
CA GLN A 39 0.36 -2.47 11.00
C GLN A 39 -0.62 -1.62 11.82
N ASP A 40 -0.56 -0.30 11.67
CA ASP A 40 -1.43 0.67 12.34
C ASP A 40 -2.81 0.81 11.64
N TRP A 41 -3.07 -0.02 10.60
CA TRP A 41 -4.29 0.02 9.79
C TRP A 41 -4.53 1.34 9.04
N ASP A 42 -3.53 2.21 8.94
CA ASP A 42 -3.57 3.41 8.09
C ASP A 42 -3.27 3.04 6.63
N ILE A 43 -4.20 2.31 6.04
CA ILE A 43 -4.08 1.76 4.68
C ILE A 43 -4.00 2.89 3.64
N ALA A 44 -4.71 3.99 3.86
CA ALA A 44 -4.72 5.12 2.93
C ALA A 44 -3.35 5.80 2.84
N SER A 45 -2.69 6.05 3.98
CA SER A 45 -1.34 6.61 4.02
C SER A 45 -0.30 5.62 3.48
N ALA A 46 -0.44 4.33 3.79
CA ALA A 46 0.44 3.28 3.26
C ALA A 46 0.35 3.20 1.73
N GLU A 47 -0.85 3.26 1.15
CA GLU A 47 -1.08 3.24 -0.30
C GLU A 47 -0.42 4.43 -0.99
N LYS A 48 -0.63 5.63 -0.49
CA LYS A 48 -0.01 6.86 -1.00
C LYS A 48 1.52 6.79 -0.98
N LEU A 49 2.09 6.29 0.13
CA LEU A 49 3.54 6.10 0.25
C LEU A 49 4.05 5.06 -0.74
N SER A 50 3.35 3.92 -0.88
CA SER A 50 3.71 2.86 -1.83
C SER A 50 3.70 3.35 -3.27
N GLU A 51 2.71 4.16 -3.66
CA GLU A 51 2.64 4.77 -5.00
C GLU A 51 3.82 5.72 -5.26
N GLN A 52 4.20 6.53 -4.27
CA GLN A 52 5.36 7.41 -4.35
C GLN A 52 6.65 6.61 -4.53
N LEU A 53 6.84 5.55 -3.73
CA LEU A 53 8.01 4.69 -3.81
C LEU A 53 8.11 3.98 -5.16
N LEU A 54 7.01 3.47 -5.71
CA LEU A 54 7.01 2.81 -7.01
C LEU A 54 7.21 3.78 -8.18
N LYS A 55 6.81 5.04 -8.03
CA LYS A 55 7.11 6.08 -9.01
C LYS A 55 8.59 6.43 -9.05
N GLU A 56 9.24 6.47 -7.89
CA GLU A 56 10.66 6.81 -7.75
C GLU A 56 11.57 5.60 -7.99
N TYR A 57 11.13 4.41 -7.55
CA TYR A 57 11.88 3.16 -7.61
C TYR A 57 11.04 2.04 -8.24
N PRO A 58 10.72 2.11 -9.55
CA PRO A 58 9.79 1.19 -10.21
C PRO A 58 10.24 -0.28 -10.19
N GLU A 59 11.53 -0.54 -10.06
CA GLU A 59 12.10 -1.89 -10.02
C GLU A 59 12.34 -2.41 -8.59
N SER A 60 11.98 -1.64 -7.56
CA SER A 60 12.20 -2.05 -6.17
C SER A 60 11.29 -3.20 -5.75
N GLY A 61 11.88 -4.36 -5.48
CA GLY A 61 11.17 -5.53 -4.96
C GLY A 61 10.49 -5.25 -3.62
N ASP A 62 11.11 -4.44 -2.75
CA ASP A 62 10.57 -4.08 -1.44
C ASP A 62 9.35 -3.15 -1.56
N ALA A 63 9.38 -2.19 -2.49
CA ALA A 63 8.23 -1.32 -2.76
C ALA A 63 7.05 -2.13 -3.35
N HIS A 64 7.31 -3.04 -4.27
CA HIS A 64 6.30 -3.96 -4.79
C HIS A 64 5.77 -4.91 -3.71
N PHE A 65 6.62 -5.38 -2.79
CA PHE A 65 6.17 -6.22 -1.70
C PHE A 65 5.27 -5.46 -0.73
N LEU A 66 5.59 -4.21 -0.41
CA LEU A 66 4.72 -3.32 0.36
C LEU A 66 3.37 -3.15 -0.35
N GLN A 67 3.36 -2.85 -1.65
CA GLN A 67 2.13 -2.73 -2.44
C GLN A 67 1.30 -4.02 -2.39
N ALA A 68 1.93 -5.18 -2.53
CA ALA A 68 1.24 -6.47 -2.46
C ALA A 68 0.58 -6.70 -1.10
N ARG A 69 1.21 -6.29 -0.01
CA ARG A 69 0.64 -6.36 1.34
C ARG A 69 -0.57 -5.44 1.49
N ILE A 70 -0.49 -4.22 0.98
CA ILE A 70 -1.62 -3.27 0.98
C ILE A 70 -2.80 -3.85 0.21
N GLU A 71 -2.58 -4.37 -0.99
CA GLU A 71 -3.64 -4.99 -1.79
C GLU A 71 -4.27 -6.20 -1.08
N PHE A 72 -3.47 -6.99 -0.37
CA PHE A 72 -3.98 -8.08 0.45
C PHE A 72 -4.88 -7.58 1.58
N MET A 73 -4.48 -6.54 2.31
CA MET A 73 -5.28 -5.92 3.38
C MET A 73 -6.59 -5.34 2.88
N LYS A 74 -6.60 -4.80 1.64
CA LYS A 74 -7.82 -4.33 0.96
C LYS A 74 -8.72 -5.50 0.47
N GLY A 75 -8.27 -6.76 0.63
CA GLY A 75 -8.98 -7.94 0.14
C GLY A 75 -8.84 -8.15 -1.38
N ASN A 76 -7.92 -7.46 -2.04
CA ASN A 76 -7.64 -7.59 -3.47
C ASN A 76 -6.64 -8.73 -3.72
N TYR A 77 -6.97 -9.95 -3.30
CA TYR A 77 -6.05 -11.09 -3.26
C TYR A 77 -5.46 -11.45 -4.63
N GLU A 78 -6.24 -11.32 -5.69
CA GLU A 78 -5.77 -11.58 -7.05
C GLU A 78 -4.73 -10.55 -7.50
N ARG A 79 -4.92 -9.27 -7.17
CA ARG A 79 -3.97 -8.20 -7.48
C ARG A 79 -2.70 -8.36 -6.67
N SER A 80 -2.81 -8.64 -5.36
CA SER A 80 -1.68 -8.96 -4.50
C SER A 80 -0.85 -10.11 -5.08
N TRP A 81 -1.49 -11.20 -5.51
CA TRP A 81 -0.82 -12.34 -6.13
C TRP A 81 -0.11 -11.97 -7.43
N LYS A 82 -0.75 -11.19 -8.30
CA LYS A 82 -0.13 -10.74 -9.55
C LYS A 82 1.16 -9.96 -9.31
N ILE A 83 1.19 -9.08 -8.31
CA ILE A 83 2.39 -8.33 -7.92
C ILE A 83 3.46 -9.30 -7.41
N LEU A 84 3.11 -10.17 -6.47
CA LEU A 84 4.05 -11.08 -5.83
C LEU A 84 4.74 -12.05 -6.80
N ARG A 85 4.09 -12.45 -7.89
CA ARG A 85 4.71 -13.36 -8.89
C ARG A 85 5.97 -12.78 -9.53
N HIS A 86 6.09 -11.46 -9.60
CA HIS A 86 7.22 -10.76 -10.21
C HIS A 86 8.36 -10.48 -9.22
N ILE A 87 8.14 -10.71 -7.92
CA ILE A 87 9.17 -10.52 -6.90
C ILE A 87 9.93 -11.83 -6.70
N GLY A 88 11.26 -11.77 -6.61
CA GLY A 88 12.10 -12.94 -6.32
C GLY A 88 11.83 -13.54 -4.93
N ASP A 89 12.13 -14.84 -4.76
CA ASP A 89 11.92 -15.57 -3.49
C ASP A 89 13.15 -15.47 -2.56
N SER A 90 13.93 -14.42 -2.69
CA SER A 90 15.21 -14.27 -1.96
C SER A 90 15.04 -14.18 -0.44
N PHE A 91 13.88 -13.73 0.03
CA PHE A 91 13.59 -13.59 1.45
C PHE A 91 12.50 -14.58 1.89
N LYS A 92 12.73 -15.18 3.07
CA LYS A 92 11.79 -16.15 3.67
C LYS A 92 10.39 -15.57 3.85
N GLU A 93 10.31 -14.30 4.25
CA GLU A 93 9.06 -13.56 4.46
C GLU A 93 8.25 -13.44 3.16
N VAL A 94 8.90 -13.09 2.06
CA VAL A 94 8.25 -12.98 0.73
C VAL A 94 7.68 -14.33 0.32
N LYS A 95 8.47 -15.41 0.47
CA LYS A 95 8.02 -16.77 0.14
C LYS A 95 6.84 -17.23 0.99
N ALA A 96 6.88 -16.95 2.30
CA ALA A 96 5.79 -17.29 3.21
C ALA A 96 4.51 -16.51 2.86
N PHE A 97 4.64 -15.22 2.58
CA PHE A 97 3.51 -14.38 2.22
C PHE A 97 2.92 -14.78 0.86
N LYS A 98 3.73 -15.10 -0.15
CA LYS A 98 3.25 -15.67 -1.43
C LYS A 98 2.37 -16.89 -1.21
N LYS A 99 2.83 -17.84 -0.39
CA LYS A 99 2.04 -19.05 -0.07
C LYS A 99 0.73 -18.70 0.59
N HIS A 100 0.72 -17.74 1.51
CA HIS A 100 -0.47 -17.29 2.22
C HIS A 100 -1.47 -16.63 1.25
N VAL A 101 -1.02 -15.68 0.43
CA VAL A 101 -1.86 -14.98 -0.56
C VAL A 101 -2.45 -15.97 -1.57
N ASP A 102 -1.66 -16.94 -2.08
CA ASP A 102 -2.15 -17.92 -3.02
C ASP A 102 -3.22 -18.86 -2.41
N ALA A 103 -3.05 -19.24 -1.15
CA ALA A 103 -4.06 -20.03 -0.43
C ALA A 103 -5.36 -19.24 -0.24
N THR A 104 -5.27 -17.98 0.20
CA THR A 104 -6.43 -17.11 0.40
C THR A 104 -7.16 -16.83 -0.90
N ARG A 105 -6.42 -16.49 -1.97
CA ARG A 105 -6.96 -16.26 -3.32
C ARG A 105 -7.74 -17.47 -3.83
N ARG A 106 -7.21 -18.69 -3.65
CA ARG A 106 -7.90 -19.92 -4.07
C ARG A 106 -9.14 -20.18 -3.23
N ALA A 107 -9.07 -19.97 -1.92
CA ALA A 107 -10.20 -20.15 -1.01
C ALA A 107 -11.33 -19.16 -1.31
N SER A 108 -11.01 -17.93 -1.71
CA SER A 108 -12.00 -16.88 -2.00
C SER A 108 -12.40 -16.78 -3.48
N LYS A 109 -11.99 -17.73 -4.33
CA LYS A 109 -12.19 -17.66 -5.79
C LYS A 109 -13.65 -17.49 -6.21
N ASN A 110 -14.55 -18.17 -5.48
CA ASN A 110 -15.98 -18.22 -5.79
C ASN A 110 -16.78 -17.24 -4.94
N PHE A 111 -16.11 -16.37 -4.16
CA PHE A 111 -16.81 -15.39 -3.33
C PHE A 111 -17.47 -14.35 -4.22
N ILE A 112 -18.74 -14.09 -3.93
CA ILE A 112 -19.46 -12.91 -4.40
C ILE A 112 -19.31 -11.78 -3.38
N SER A 113 -19.55 -10.55 -3.82
CA SER A 113 -19.45 -9.36 -2.96
C SER A 113 -20.80 -8.68 -2.89
N LYS A 114 -21.20 -8.30 -1.68
CA LYS A 114 -22.34 -7.40 -1.41
C LYS A 114 -21.82 -6.19 -0.64
N GLU A 115 -22.23 -4.99 -1.03
CA GLU A 115 -21.85 -3.75 -0.37
C GLU A 115 -23.04 -3.19 0.41
N SER A 116 -22.79 -2.69 1.61
CA SER A 116 -23.69 -1.83 2.38
C SER A 116 -23.13 -0.41 2.45
N ALA A 117 -23.66 0.44 3.33
CA ALA A 117 -23.20 1.82 3.44
C ALA A 117 -21.72 1.93 3.88
N HIS A 118 -21.24 1.02 4.75
CA HIS A 118 -19.90 1.08 5.34
C HIS A 118 -19.11 -0.23 5.22
N PHE A 119 -19.69 -1.34 4.74
CA PHE A 119 -19.06 -2.65 4.72
C PHE A 119 -19.15 -3.35 3.38
N ILE A 120 -18.14 -4.17 3.09
CA ILE A 120 -18.11 -5.08 1.94
C ILE A 120 -18.13 -6.51 2.48
N PHE A 121 -19.20 -7.24 2.19
CA PHE A 121 -19.35 -8.65 2.54
C PHE A 121 -18.87 -9.52 1.40
N ARG A 122 -18.01 -10.50 1.70
CA ARG A 122 -17.51 -11.47 0.71
C ARG A 122 -17.82 -12.88 1.21
N PHE A 123 -18.58 -13.63 0.45
CA PHE A 123 -19.09 -14.95 0.84
C PHE A 123 -19.34 -15.84 -0.38
N GLU A 124 -19.43 -17.15 -0.17
CA GLU A 124 -19.88 -18.06 -1.23
C GLU A 124 -21.41 -18.00 -1.37
N GLU A 125 -21.88 -18.03 -2.60
CA GLU A 125 -23.32 -18.14 -2.90
C GLU A 125 -23.85 -19.46 -2.35
N GLY A 126 -24.95 -19.43 -1.57
CA GLY A 126 -25.48 -20.63 -0.97
C GLY A 126 -26.51 -20.39 0.13
N PRO A 127 -26.88 -21.43 0.90
CA PRO A 127 -27.90 -21.33 1.95
C PRO A 127 -27.54 -20.33 3.05
N ASP A 128 -26.25 -20.07 3.27
CA ASP A 128 -25.79 -19.14 4.30
C ASP A 128 -25.91 -17.66 3.90
N GLU A 129 -26.36 -17.37 2.68
CA GLU A 129 -26.58 -16.00 2.19
C GLU A 129 -27.54 -15.21 3.07
N ILE A 130 -28.50 -15.89 3.71
CA ILE A 130 -29.42 -15.26 4.65
C ILE A 130 -28.71 -14.62 5.84
N LEU A 131 -27.55 -15.15 6.23
CA LEU A 131 -26.74 -14.63 7.32
C LEU A 131 -26.17 -13.24 7.02
N ILE A 132 -26.02 -12.91 5.72
CA ILE A 132 -25.48 -11.63 5.29
C ILE A 132 -26.42 -10.48 5.66
N HIS A 133 -27.74 -10.69 5.63
CA HIS A 133 -28.70 -9.68 6.06
C HIS A 133 -28.54 -9.37 7.57
N TYR A 134 -28.39 -10.42 8.39
CA TYR A 134 -28.16 -10.23 9.83
C TYR A 134 -26.81 -9.59 10.12
N ALA A 135 -25.76 -9.96 9.36
CA ALA A 135 -24.44 -9.38 9.48
C ALA A 135 -24.43 -7.88 9.09
N GLU A 136 -25.12 -7.54 8.00
CA GLU A 136 -25.28 -6.17 7.54
C GLU A 136 -25.97 -5.31 8.61
N GLU A 137 -27.14 -5.75 9.12
CA GLU A 137 -27.85 -5.02 10.17
C GLU A 137 -27.00 -4.85 11.44
N ALA A 138 -26.35 -5.91 11.90
CA ALA A 138 -25.55 -5.89 13.11
C ALA A 138 -24.31 -4.98 12.95
N LEU A 139 -23.61 -5.03 11.83
CA LEU A 139 -22.41 -4.25 11.60
C LEU A 139 -22.73 -2.77 11.38
N GLU A 140 -23.74 -2.45 10.57
CA GLU A 140 -24.16 -1.05 10.35
C GLU A 140 -24.63 -0.41 11.66
N LYS A 141 -25.39 -1.14 12.49
CA LYS A 141 -25.80 -0.67 13.82
C LYS A 141 -24.59 -0.48 14.74
N SER A 142 -23.65 -1.41 14.72
CA SER A 142 -22.41 -1.31 15.50
C SER A 142 -21.57 -0.11 15.09
N TYR A 143 -21.44 0.15 13.78
CA TYR A 143 -20.74 1.30 13.24
C TYR A 143 -21.32 2.61 13.79
N GLN A 144 -22.65 2.77 13.76
CA GLN A 144 -23.32 3.95 14.28
C GLN A 144 -23.16 4.13 15.79
N VAL A 145 -23.32 3.04 16.55
CA VAL A 145 -23.25 3.09 18.02
C VAL A 145 -21.82 3.34 18.49
N LEU A 146 -20.85 2.59 17.96
CA LEU A 146 -19.45 2.74 18.34
C LEU A 146 -18.86 4.05 17.83
N GLY A 147 -19.19 4.46 16.61
CA GLY A 147 -18.78 5.75 16.07
C GLY A 147 -19.20 6.92 16.95
N LYS A 148 -20.44 6.86 17.48
CA LYS A 148 -20.94 7.87 18.40
C LYS A 148 -20.25 7.82 19.78
N ILE A 149 -20.02 6.62 20.33
CA ILE A 149 -19.38 6.44 21.64
C ILE A 149 -17.91 6.87 21.60
N LEU A 150 -17.20 6.49 20.55
CA LEU A 150 -15.77 6.75 20.39
C LEU A 150 -15.49 8.12 19.76
N ASN A 151 -16.52 8.81 19.29
CA ASN A 151 -16.43 10.04 18.48
C ASN A 151 -15.47 9.86 17.29
N TYR A 152 -15.53 8.69 16.67
CA TYR A 152 -14.69 8.30 15.53
C TYR A 152 -15.47 7.38 14.59
N TYR A 153 -15.46 7.71 13.31
CA TYR A 153 -16.04 6.93 12.21
C TYR A 153 -14.92 6.59 11.23
N PRO A 154 -14.50 5.32 11.13
CA PRO A 154 -13.44 4.87 10.22
C PRO A 154 -13.85 4.97 8.74
#